data_752e971f7d6675f5cc081e0b0c003ef3
#
_entry.id   752e971f7d6675f5cc081e0b0c003ef3
#
_cell.length_a   1.000
_cell.length_b   1.000
_cell.length_c   1.000
_cell.angle_alpha   90.00
_cell.angle_beta   90.00
_cell.angle_gamma   90.00
#
_symmetry.space_group_name_H-M   'P 1'
#
loop_
_entity.id
_entity.type
_entity.pdbx_description
1 polymer ?
#
loop_
_entity_poly.entity_id
_entity_poly.type
_entity_poly.pdbx_seq_one_letter_code
_entity_poly.pdbx_strand_id
1 'polypeptide(L)'
;MIDAFVEALPHPVLVVGEGQKIGAFNAAARSLFPALASGQRLLTLVVRSPDILDAVHRVAKGGSAENVSLHERVPVERLFKVHVAPFVMDSARHVLLSFDDLTDAKRTERMRVDFIANASHELRTPLASLLGFVKTLQGAAKDDAQARERFLAIMRDQGRRMARLIDDLLSLSQIERQEHVRPQTQVDFSEVVRQCIDALSPVAKDAH
;
A
#
# COMPACT_ATOMS: atom_id res chain seq x y z
N MET A 1 11.20 17.59 32.28
CA MET A 1 12.16 16.76 31.49
C MET A 1 11.46 15.81 30.53
N ILE A 2 10.44 15.07 30.96
CA ILE A 2 9.74 14.09 30.07
C ILE A 2 9.05 14.76 28.91
N ASP A 3 8.44 15.93 29.08
CA ASP A 3 7.74 16.65 28.00
C ASP A 3 8.69 17.01 26.86
N ALA A 4 9.90 17.48 27.18
CA ALA A 4 10.88 17.81 26.14
C ALA A 4 11.37 16.58 25.38
N PHE A 5 11.50 15.43 26.06
CA PHE A 5 11.86 14.16 25.43
C PHE A 5 10.73 13.66 24.51
N VAL A 6 9.51 13.66 25.02
CA VAL A 6 8.32 13.23 24.27
C VAL A 6 8.08 14.13 23.05
N GLU A 7 8.27 15.45 23.20
CA GLU A 7 8.10 16.41 22.10
C GLU A 7 9.12 16.21 20.97
N ALA A 8 10.30 15.68 21.26
CA ALA A 8 11.34 15.41 20.25
C ALA A 8 11.04 14.16 19.39
N LEU A 9 10.06 13.34 19.75
CA LEU A 9 9.73 12.11 19.02
C LEU A 9 8.88 12.42 17.80
N PRO A 10 9.21 11.85 16.62
CA PRO A 10 8.49 12.15 15.37
C PRO A 10 7.11 11.50 15.29
N HIS A 11 6.91 10.37 15.95
CA HIS A 11 5.62 9.66 15.98
C HIS A 11 4.72 10.17 17.10
N PRO A 12 3.38 10.05 16.98
CA PRO A 12 2.47 10.37 18.08
C PRO A 12 2.79 9.53 19.32
N VAL A 13 2.96 10.19 20.45
CA VAL A 13 3.29 9.54 21.74
C VAL A 13 2.41 10.09 22.84
N LEU A 14 1.88 9.19 23.67
CA LEU A 14 1.18 9.48 24.92
C LEU A 14 1.90 8.81 26.10
N VAL A 15 2.01 9.51 27.19
CA VAL A 15 2.46 8.98 28.48
C VAL A 15 1.27 8.95 29.42
N VAL A 16 0.94 7.76 29.89
CA VAL A 16 -0.20 7.52 30.78
C VAL A 16 0.30 7.14 32.18
N GLY A 17 -0.16 7.86 33.15
CA GLY A 17 0.13 7.62 34.55
C GLY A 17 -1.03 6.93 35.28
N GLU A 18 -1.02 7.03 36.59
CA GLU A 18 -2.03 6.49 37.46
C GLU A 18 -3.43 7.00 37.11
N GLY A 19 -4.43 6.13 37.25
CA GLY A 19 -5.83 6.46 36.92
C GLY A 19 -6.09 6.68 35.44
N GLN A 20 -5.24 6.18 34.52
CA GLN A 20 -5.34 6.38 33.09
C GLN A 20 -5.27 7.86 32.66
N LYS A 21 -4.61 8.69 33.45
CA LYS A 21 -4.45 10.11 33.15
C LYS A 21 -3.24 10.32 32.23
N ILE A 22 -3.43 11.03 31.12
CA ILE A 22 -2.36 11.41 30.21
C ILE A 22 -1.55 12.54 30.83
N GLY A 23 -0.29 12.24 31.21
CA GLY A 23 0.64 13.16 31.81
C GLY A 23 1.44 13.98 30.82
N ALA A 24 1.91 13.34 29.72
CA ALA A 24 2.67 13.98 28.65
C ALA A 24 2.25 13.46 27.27
N PHE A 25 2.41 14.29 26.25
CA PHE A 25 2.17 13.95 24.83
C PHE A 25 2.85 14.99 23.95
N ASN A 26 3.16 14.61 22.69
CA ASN A 26 3.80 15.50 21.73
C ASN A 26 2.80 16.18 20.75
N ALA A 27 3.34 17.07 19.90
CA ALA A 27 2.57 17.76 18.88
C ALA A 27 1.90 16.79 17.88
N ALA A 28 2.58 15.69 17.51
CA ALA A 28 2.04 14.66 16.65
C ALA A 28 0.81 13.97 17.28
N ALA A 29 0.86 13.64 18.57
CA ALA A 29 -0.29 13.08 19.28
C ALA A 29 -1.45 14.09 19.41
N ARG A 30 -1.15 15.37 19.57
CA ARG A 30 -2.18 16.43 19.59
C ARG A 30 -2.89 16.55 18.25
N SER A 31 -2.17 16.38 17.16
CA SER A 31 -2.75 16.36 15.80
C SER A 31 -3.59 15.12 15.54
N LEU A 32 -3.16 13.96 16.05
CA LEU A 32 -3.90 12.71 15.90
C LEU A 32 -5.17 12.69 16.74
N PHE A 33 -5.12 13.23 17.96
CA PHE A 33 -6.21 13.24 18.94
C PHE A 33 -6.67 14.66 19.27
N PRO A 34 -7.65 15.24 18.54
CA PRO A 34 -8.12 16.61 18.79
C PRO A 34 -8.63 16.84 20.21
N ALA A 35 -9.10 15.79 20.89
CA ALA A 35 -9.53 15.88 22.30
C ALA A 35 -8.41 16.35 23.24
N LEU A 36 -7.15 16.12 22.90
CA LEU A 36 -6.01 16.65 23.67
C LEU A 36 -5.89 18.17 23.57
N ALA A 37 -6.20 18.74 22.41
CA ALA A 37 -6.20 20.18 22.19
C ALA A 37 -7.28 20.89 23.02
N SER A 38 -8.44 20.25 23.26
CA SER A 38 -9.52 20.75 24.11
C SER A 38 -9.29 20.52 25.62
N GLY A 39 -8.09 20.10 26.01
CA GLY A 39 -7.71 19.94 27.42
C GLY A 39 -8.06 18.59 28.04
N GLN A 40 -8.61 17.63 27.28
CA GLN A 40 -8.88 16.28 27.79
C GLN A 40 -7.56 15.58 28.16
N ARG A 41 -7.57 14.90 29.32
CA ARG A 41 -6.41 14.17 29.83
C ARG A 41 -6.73 12.75 30.27
N LEU A 42 -7.98 12.34 30.18
CA LEU A 42 -8.37 10.97 30.48
C LEU A 42 -8.26 10.10 29.22
N LEU A 43 -7.48 9.03 29.29
CA LEU A 43 -7.20 8.17 28.12
C LEU A 43 -8.46 7.65 27.44
N THR A 44 -9.46 7.24 28.20
CA THR A 44 -10.75 6.73 27.69
C THR A 44 -11.55 7.75 26.87
N LEU A 45 -11.31 9.06 27.06
CA LEU A 45 -11.95 10.13 26.31
C LEU A 45 -11.14 10.53 25.08
N VAL A 46 -9.84 10.24 25.05
CA VAL A 46 -8.91 10.54 23.97
C VAL A 46 -8.81 9.38 22.98
N VAL A 47 -8.60 8.17 23.50
CA VAL A 47 -8.46 6.95 22.70
C VAL A 47 -9.67 6.06 22.92
N ARG A 48 -10.48 5.88 21.87
CA ARG A 48 -11.76 5.14 21.93
C ARG A 48 -11.64 3.70 21.44
N SER A 49 -10.48 3.08 21.61
CA SER A 49 -10.24 1.68 21.24
C SER A 49 -10.22 0.79 22.48
N PRO A 50 -11.16 -0.12 22.66
CA PRO A 50 -11.18 -1.07 23.78
C PRO A 50 -9.87 -1.86 23.89
N ASP A 51 -9.34 -2.33 22.74
CA ASP A 51 -8.11 -3.13 22.71
C ASP A 51 -6.91 -2.37 23.28
N ILE A 52 -6.79 -1.07 22.98
CA ILE A 52 -5.72 -0.22 23.52
C ILE A 52 -5.92 0.02 25.02
N LEU A 53 -7.16 0.30 25.44
CA LEU A 53 -7.46 0.53 26.86
C LEU A 53 -7.16 -0.71 27.70
N ASP A 54 -7.52 -1.90 27.19
CA ASP A 54 -7.22 -3.18 27.84
C ASP A 54 -5.70 -3.44 27.89
N ALA A 55 -4.98 -3.15 26.81
CA ALA A 55 -3.54 -3.27 26.77
C ALA A 55 -2.87 -2.36 27.81
N VAL A 56 -3.27 -1.10 27.86
CA VAL A 56 -2.77 -0.15 28.86
C VAL A 56 -3.05 -0.66 30.28
N HIS A 57 -4.24 -1.20 30.53
CA HIS A 57 -4.59 -1.75 31.83
C HIS A 57 -3.71 -2.95 32.22
N ARG A 58 -3.48 -3.91 31.27
CA ARG A 58 -2.59 -5.05 31.52
C ARG A 58 -1.16 -4.62 31.79
N VAL A 59 -0.62 -3.71 30.96
CA VAL A 59 0.76 -3.22 31.10
C VAL A 59 0.94 -2.41 32.39
N ALA A 60 -0.02 -1.57 32.76
CA ALA A 60 0.01 -0.82 34.02
C ALA A 60 0.03 -1.74 35.26
N LYS A 61 -0.66 -2.88 35.21
CA LYS A 61 -0.71 -3.87 36.31
C LYS A 61 0.50 -4.82 36.39
N GLY A 62 1.54 -4.58 35.63
CA GLY A 62 2.75 -5.41 35.69
C GLY A 62 3.01 -6.24 34.43
N GLY A 63 2.17 -6.14 33.40
CA GLY A 63 2.40 -6.79 32.12
C GLY A 63 3.63 -6.27 31.38
N SER A 64 4.12 -7.08 30.43
CA SER A 64 5.18 -6.70 29.49
C SER A 64 4.64 -5.78 28.38
N ALA A 65 5.56 -5.20 27.61
CA ALA A 65 5.20 -4.41 26.42
C ALA A 65 4.47 -5.27 25.39
N GLU A 66 3.43 -4.71 24.76
CA GLU A 66 2.66 -5.37 23.72
C GLU A 66 2.33 -4.42 22.57
N ASN A 67 1.95 -4.98 21.42
CA ASN A 67 1.53 -4.22 20.26
C ASN A 67 0.04 -4.44 20.01
N VAL A 68 -0.67 -3.36 19.72
CA VAL A 68 -2.11 -3.36 19.39
C VAL A 68 -2.33 -2.63 18.09
N SER A 69 -3.29 -3.07 17.29
CA SER A 69 -3.67 -2.36 16.07
C SER A 69 -4.82 -1.40 16.35
N LEU A 70 -4.73 -0.18 15.86
CA LEU A 70 -5.79 0.82 15.88
C LEU A 70 -6.25 1.10 14.46
N HIS A 71 -7.53 0.85 14.18
CA HIS A 71 -8.17 1.19 12.93
C HIS A 71 -9.07 2.41 13.14
N GLU A 72 -8.70 3.55 12.59
CA GLU A 72 -9.55 4.73 12.49
C GLU A 72 -10.20 4.76 11.11
N ARG A 73 -11.55 4.85 11.07
CA ARG A 73 -12.31 4.84 9.82
C ARG A 73 -12.79 6.23 9.36
N VAL A 74 -12.78 7.21 10.23
CA VAL A 74 -13.35 8.54 9.98
C VAL A 74 -12.41 9.62 10.50
N PRO A 75 -12.14 10.70 9.75
CA PRO A 75 -12.65 11.04 8.42
C PRO A 75 -11.93 10.33 7.27
N VAL A 76 -10.76 9.76 7.52
CA VAL A 76 -9.95 9.00 6.56
C VAL A 76 -9.53 7.69 7.23
N GLU A 77 -9.61 6.58 6.49
CA GLU A 77 -9.13 5.30 6.99
C GLU A 77 -7.63 5.37 7.30
N ARG A 78 -7.27 5.12 8.57
CA ARG A 78 -5.90 5.06 9.05
C ARG A 78 -5.68 3.79 9.84
N LEU A 79 -4.50 3.22 9.67
CA LEU A 79 -4.06 2.04 10.41
C LEU A 79 -2.82 2.37 11.21
N PHE A 80 -2.93 2.27 12.53
CA PHE A 80 -1.78 2.44 13.42
C PHE A 80 -1.39 1.12 14.07
N LYS A 81 -0.09 0.90 14.19
CA LYS A 81 0.47 -0.06 15.15
C LYS A 81 0.80 0.71 16.41
N VAL A 82 0.16 0.36 17.52
CA VAL A 82 0.35 1.02 18.79
C VAL A 82 1.23 0.15 19.67
N HIS A 83 2.40 0.65 20.00
CA HIS A 83 3.29 0.00 20.95
C HIS A 83 2.96 0.51 22.35
N VAL A 84 2.58 -0.38 23.25
CA VAL A 84 2.21 -0.09 24.63
C VAL A 84 3.28 -0.68 25.54
N ALA A 85 4.07 0.17 26.20
CA ALA A 85 5.21 -0.27 27.00
C ALA A 85 5.24 0.35 28.39
N PRO A 86 5.60 -0.42 29.44
CA PRO A 86 5.77 0.14 30.76
C PRO A 86 7.13 0.85 30.88
N PHE A 87 7.18 1.92 31.64
CA PHE A 87 8.42 2.51 32.12
C PHE A 87 8.25 3.09 33.55
N VAL A 88 9.35 3.27 34.22
CA VAL A 88 9.36 3.82 35.57
C VAL A 88 9.99 5.21 35.56
N MET A 89 9.30 6.18 36.16
CA MET A 89 9.78 7.54 36.34
C MET A 89 9.37 8.04 37.71
N ASP A 90 10.28 8.67 38.42
CA ASP A 90 10.06 9.17 39.80
C ASP A 90 9.47 8.11 40.74
N SER A 91 9.95 6.87 40.64
CA SER A 91 9.47 5.69 41.38
C SER A 91 8.02 5.30 41.11
N ALA A 92 7.34 5.94 40.15
CA ALA A 92 5.99 5.61 39.68
C ALA A 92 6.02 4.88 38.35
N ARG A 93 5.11 3.92 38.21
CA ARG A 93 4.94 3.16 36.94
C ARG A 93 4.04 3.94 35.97
N HIS A 94 4.54 4.13 34.79
CA HIS A 94 3.83 4.77 33.66
C HIS A 94 3.72 3.83 32.49
N VAL A 95 2.84 4.13 31.54
CA VAL A 95 2.69 3.42 30.27
C VAL A 95 2.92 4.40 29.13
N LEU A 96 3.84 4.05 28.25
CA LEU A 96 4.11 4.76 27.00
C LEU A 96 3.26 4.13 25.89
N LEU A 97 2.54 4.94 25.15
CA LEU A 97 1.89 4.55 23.88
C LEU A 97 2.61 5.29 22.75
N SER A 98 3.14 4.55 21.79
CA SER A 98 3.68 5.10 20.54
C SER A 98 2.87 4.59 19.38
N PHE A 99 2.42 5.51 18.50
CA PHE A 99 1.56 5.20 17.35
C PHE A 99 2.38 5.28 16.08
N ASP A 100 2.54 4.15 15.42
CA ASP A 100 3.22 4.05 14.13
C ASP A 100 2.16 3.95 13.02
N ASP A 101 2.13 4.93 12.13
CA ASP A 101 1.15 5.00 11.03
C ASP A 101 1.58 4.03 9.90
N LEU A 102 0.84 2.95 9.76
CA LEU A 102 1.05 1.93 8.73
C LEU A 102 0.13 2.11 7.52
N THR A 103 -0.61 3.20 7.44
CA THR A 103 -1.65 3.42 6.42
C THR A 103 -1.09 3.30 5.02
N ASP A 104 -0.03 4.06 4.70
CA ASP A 104 0.56 4.05 3.36
C ASP A 104 1.24 2.72 3.03
N ALA A 105 1.95 2.13 4.00
CA ALA A 105 2.58 0.82 3.81
C ALA A 105 1.53 -0.27 3.49
N LYS A 106 0.42 -0.29 4.25
CA LYS A 106 -0.67 -1.24 4.02
C LYS A 106 -1.45 -0.98 2.75
N ARG A 107 -1.62 0.28 2.37
CA ARG A 107 -2.24 0.67 1.11
C ARG A 107 -1.41 0.18 -0.09
N THR A 108 -0.11 0.40 -0.05
CA THR A 108 0.83 -0.08 -1.08
C THR A 108 0.81 -1.61 -1.17
N GLU A 109 0.83 -2.30 -0.02
CA GLU A 109 0.74 -3.76 0.03
C GLU A 109 -0.56 -4.28 -0.62
N ARG A 110 -1.71 -3.68 -0.27
CA ARG A 110 -3.02 -4.05 -0.87
C ARG A 110 -3.01 -3.81 -2.37
N MET A 111 -2.56 -2.63 -2.82
CA MET A 111 -2.48 -2.32 -4.26
C MET A 111 -1.64 -3.36 -5.00
N ARG A 112 -0.52 -3.80 -4.42
CA ARG A 112 0.34 -4.83 -5.01
C ARG A 112 -0.36 -6.20 -5.11
N VAL A 113 -1.08 -6.60 -4.06
CA VAL A 113 -1.84 -7.86 -4.06
C VAL A 113 -2.96 -7.81 -5.09
N ASP A 114 -3.73 -6.72 -5.14
CA ASP A 114 -4.82 -6.52 -6.10
C ASP A 114 -4.30 -6.48 -7.54
N PHE A 115 -3.15 -5.85 -7.77
CA PHE A 115 -2.48 -5.82 -9.06
C PHE A 115 -2.11 -7.23 -9.55
N ILE A 116 -1.50 -8.05 -8.70
CA ILE A 116 -1.14 -9.44 -9.05
C ILE A 116 -2.40 -10.27 -9.33
N ALA A 117 -3.44 -10.11 -8.53
CA ALA A 117 -4.71 -10.81 -8.71
C ALA A 117 -5.36 -10.45 -10.05
N ASN A 118 -5.45 -9.15 -10.35
CA ASN A 118 -6.03 -8.63 -11.59
C ASN A 118 -5.22 -9.09 -12.81
N ALA A 119 -3.89 -9.00 -12.77
CA ALA A 119 -3.01 -9.48 -13.83
C ALA A 119 -3.22 -10.99 -14.10
N SER A 120 -3.34 -11.79 -13.03
CA SER A 120 -3.59 -13.22 -13.14
C SER A 120 -4.95 -13.52 -13.79
N HIS A 121 -5.99 -12.74 -13.48
CA HIS A 121 -7.30 -12.87 -14.09
C HIS A 121 -7.30 -12.47 -15.57
N GLU A 122 -6.64 -11.35 -15.90
CA GLU A 122 -6.53 -10.86 -17.28
C GLU A 122 -5.71 -11.78 -18.19
N LEU A 123 -4.76 -12.53 -17.65
CA LEU A 123 -4.00 -13.54 -18.38
C LEU A 123 -4.74 -14.87 -18.51
N ARG A 124 -5.51 -15.27 -17.50
CA ARG A 124 -6.22 -16.56 -17.47
C ARG A 124 -7.29 -16.67 -18.58
N THR A 125 -8.01 -15.60 -18.81
CA THR A 125 -9.12 -15.57 -19.81
C THR A 125 -8.63 -15.84 -21.24
N PRO A 126 -7.64 -15.10 -21.80
CA PRO A 126 -7.13 -15.38 -23.13
C PRO A 126 -6.43 -16.75 -23.22
N LEU A 127 -5.75 -17.18 -22.13
CA LEU A 127 -5.12 -18.49 -22.10
C LEU A 127 -6.15 -19.62 -22.19
N ALA A 128 -7.25 -19.53 -21.45
CA ALA A 128 -8.34 -20.51 -21.55
C ALA A 128 -8.96 -20.54 -22.95
N SER A 129 -9.11 -19.38 -23.59
CA SER A 129 -9.58 -19.28 -24.98
C SER A 129 -8.61 -19.95 -25.94
N LEU A 130 -7.30 -19.71 -25.82
CA LEU A 130 -6.27 -20.35 -26.64
C LEU A 130 -6.32 -21.89 -26.52
N LEU A 131 -6.39 -22.40 -25.28
CA LEU A 131 -6.49 -23.84 -25.03
C LEU A 131 -7.78 -24.44 -25.62
N GLY A 132 -8.90 -23.71 -25.55
CA GLY A 132 -10.16 -24.10 -26.18
C GLY A 132 -10.05 -24.23 -27.69
N PHE A 133 -9.43 -23.25 -28.38
CA PHE A 133 -9.20 -23.30 -29.82
C PHE A 133 -8.24 -24.44 -30.21
N VAL A 134 -7.18 -24.67 -29.45
CA VAL A 134 -6.28 -25.82 -29.68
C VAL A 134 -7.07 -27.12 -29.61
N LYS A 135 -7.91 -27.32 -28.60
CA LYS A 135 -8.74 -28.54 -28.46
C LYS A 135 -9.71 -28.67 -29.62
N THR A 136 -10.33 -27.61 -30.09
CA THR A 136 -11.26 -27.61 -31.23
C THR A 136 -10.55 -27.98 -32.54
N LEU A 137 -9.35 -27.44 -32.76
CA LEU A 137 -8.52 -27.75 -33.92
C LEU A 137 -7.97 -29.19 -33.92
N GLN A 138 -7.74 -29.75 -32.73
CA GLN A 138 -7.33 -31.17 -32.58
C GLN A 138 -8.50 -32.15 -32.76
N GLY A 139 -9.74 -31.70 -32.61
CA GLY A 139 -10.94 -32.50 -32.63
C GLY A 139 -11.94 -32.08 -33.75
N ALA A 140 -12.99 -31.38 -33.39
CA ALA A 140 -14.14 -31.09 -34.23
C ALA A 140 -13.82 -30.32 -35.53
N ALA A 141 -12.77 -29.46 -35.52
CA ALA A 141 -12.37 -28.66 -36.68
C ALA A 141 -11.05 -29.16 -37.31
N LYS A 142 -10.66 -30.41 -37.06
CA LYS A 142 -9.38 -30.97 -37.55
C LYS A 142 -9.22 -30.90 -39.05
N ASP A 143 -10.28 -31.22 -39.79
CA ASP A 143 -10.30 -31.31 -41.25
C ASP A 143 -10.96 -30.07 -41.91
N ASP A 144 -11.35 -29.07 -41.13
CA ASP A 144 -11.93 -27.82 -41.62
C ASP A 144 -10.83 -26.75 -41.79
N ALA A 145 -10.40 -26.57 -43.06
CA ALA A 145 -9.32 -25.63 -43.38
C ALA A 145 -9.72 -24.17 -43.11
N GLN A 146 -10.99 -23.79 -43.30
CA GLN A 146 -11.46 -22.43 -43.10
C GLN A 146 -11.58 -22.11 -41.60
N ALA A 147 -12.11 -23.03 -40.80
CA ALA A 147 -12.14 -22.89 -39.33
C ALA A 147 -10.74 -22.81 -38.75
N ARG A 148 -9.82 -23.63 -39.28
CA ARG A 148 -8.40 -23.61 -38.82
C ARG A 148 -7.75 -22.25 -39.01
N GLU A 149 -7.89 -21.66 -40.21
CA GLU A 149 -7.29 -20.36 -40.51
C GLU A 149 -7.86 -19.25 -39.62
N ARG A 150 -9.18 -19.25 -39.42
CA ARG A 150 -9.89 -18.31 -38.56
C ARG A 150 -9.43 -18.46 -37.08
N PHE A 151 -9.37 -19.68 -36.56
CA PHE A 151 -8.98 -19.89 -35.17
C PHE A 151 -7.51 -19.56 -34.93
N LEU A 152 -6.62 -19.87 -35.87
CA LEU A 152 -5.21 -19.47 -35.79
C LEU A 152 -5.04 -17.94 -35.80
N ALA A 153 -5.84 -17.19 -36.56
CA ALA A 153 -5.84 -15.74 -36.54
C ALA A 153 -6.27 -15.21 -35.18
N ILE A 154 -7.36 -15.72 -34.60
CA ILE A 154 -7.83 -15.33 -33.25
C ILE A 154 -6.76 -15.67 -32.18
N MET A 155 -6.18 -16.85 -32.24
CA MET A 155 -5.13 -17.28 -31.31
C MET A 155 -3.90 -16.36 -31.37
N ARG A 156 -3.49 -15.97 -32.59
CA ARG A 156 -2.38 -15.01 -32.77
C ARG A 156 -2.71 -13.66 -32.13
N ASP A 157 -3.92 -13.15 -32.29
CA ASP A 157 -4.33 -11.87 -31.73
C ASP A 157 -4.45 -11.91 -30.19
N GLN A 158 -4.93 -13.03 -29.62
CA GLN A 158 -4.91 -13.27 -28.18
C GLN A 158 -3.47 -13.35 -27.64
N GLY A 159 -2.57 -14.03 -28.34
CA GLY A 159 -1.16 -14.10 -27.98
C GLY A 159 -0.49 -12.72 -27.97
N ARG A 160 -0.77 -11.89 -28.97
CA ARG A 160 -0.26 -10.51 -29.03
C ARG A 160 -0.81 -9.64 -27.89
N ARG A 161 -2.09 -9.84 -27.54
CA ARG A 161 -2.70 -9.13 -26.39
C ARG A 161 -2.02 -9.53 -25.08
N MET A 162 -1.78 -10.82 -24.87
CA MET A 162 -1.08 -11.31 -23.67
C MET A 162 0.36 -10.77 -23.60
N ALA A 163 1.09 -10.76 -24.70
CA ALA A 163 2.46 -10.21 -24.74
C ALA A 163 2.47 -8.74 -24.31
N ARG A 164 1.59 -7.90 -24.87
CA ARG A 164 1.46 -6.50 -24.48
C ARG A 164 1.15 -6.34 -22.98
N LEU A 165 0.22 -7.13 -22.45
CA LEU A 165 -0.10 -7.08 -21.01
C LEU A 165 1.12 -7.42 -20.15
N ILE A 166 1.91 -8.40 -20.55
CA ILE A 166 3.15 -8.77 -19.84
C ILE A 166 4.16 -7.61 -19.89
N ASP A 167 4.33 -6.99 -21.05
CA ASP A 167 5.24 -5.85 -21.23
C ASP A 167 4.81 -4.66 -20.35
N ASP A 168 3.51 -4.38 -20.27
CA ASP A 168 2.95 -3.33 -19.40
C ASP A 168 3.23 -3.62 -17.91
N LEU A 169 3.05 -4.89 -17.47
CA LEU A 169 3.34 -5.34 -16.12
C LEU A 169 4.83 -5.22 -15.76
N LEU A 170 5.71 -5.59 -16.69
CA LEU A 170 7.16 -5.48 -16.50
C LEU A 170 7.61 -4.02 -16.45
N SER A 171 7.04 -3.17 -17.29
CA SER A 171 7.31 -1.72 -17.31
C SER A 171 6.93 -1.07 -15.98
N LEU A 172 5.75 -1.40 -15.43
CA LEU A 172 5.32 -0.90 -14.12
C LEU A 172 6.27 -1.35 -13.02
N SER A 173 6.66 -2.65 -13.02
CA SER A 173 7.62 -3.18 -12.04
C SER A 173 9.01 -2.53 -12.13
N GLN A 174 9.42 -2.07 -13.33
CA GLN A 174 10.66 -1.31 -13.50
C GLN A 174 10.53 0.11 -12.92
N ILE A 175 9.39 0.79 -13.17
CA ILE A 175 9.12 2.13 -12.64
C ILE A 175 9.12 2.09 -11.10
N GLU A 176 8.42 1.13 -10.48
CA GLU A 176 8.40 0.98 -9.02
C GLU A 176 9.81 0.80 -8.42
N ARG A 177 10.67 0.02 -9.08
CA ARG A 177 12.06 -0.17 -8.62
C ARG A 177 12.92 1.07 -8.75
N GLN A 178 12.60 1.97 -9.67
CA GLN A 178 13.36 3.18 -9.96
C GLN A 178 12.77 4.45 -9.33
N GLU A 179 11.62 4.35 -8.65
CA GLU A 179 10.92 5.49 -8.06
C GLU A 179 11.82 6.39 -7.20
N HIS A 180 12.79 5.81 -6.51
CA HIS A 180 13.71 6.53 -5.61
C HIS A 180 15.06 6.83 -6.24
N VAL A 181 15.29 6.42 -7.49
CA VAL A 181 16.55 6.63 -8.21
C VAL A 181 16.44 7.87 -9.10
N ARG A 182 17.13 8.94 -8.74
CA ARG A 182 17.20 10.12 -9.60
C ARG A 182 17.92 9.78 -10.89
N PRO A 183 17.33 10.02 -12.09
CA PRO A 183 18.02 9.87 -13.35
C PRO A 183 19.28 10.76 -13.37
N GLN A 184 20.44 10.18 -13.65
CA GLN A 184 21.71 10.91 -13.73
C GLN A 184 22.20 11.07 -15.17
N THR A 185 21.58 10.37 -16.11
CA THR A 185 21.95 10.42 -17.52
C THR A 185 21.43 11.72 -18.15
N GLN A 186 22.33 12.51 -18.68
CA GLN A 186 21.94 13.66 -19.50
C GLN A 186 21.45 13.17 -20.86
N VAL A 187 20.29 13.62 -21.28
CA VAL A 187 19.72 13.33 -22.60
C VAL A 187 19.59 14.60 -23.43
N ASP A 188 19.93 14.51 -24.72
CA ASP A 188 19.61 15.56 -25.65
C ASP A 188 18.14 15.51 -26.01
N PHE A 189 17.40 16.49 -25.49
CA PHE A 189 15.95 16.58 -25.71
C PHE A 189 15.58 16.70 -27.19
N SER A 190 16.40 17.41 -27.98
CA SER A 190 16.18 17.59 -29.42
C SER A 190 16.27 16.26 -30.17
N GLU A 191 17.20 15.39 -29.76
CA GLU A 191 17.40 14.08 -30.34
C GLU A 191 16.20 13.16 -30.02
N VAL A 192 15.72 13.17 -28.76
CA VAL A 192 14.54 12.39 -28.33
C VAL A 192 13.30 12.82 -29.11
N VAL A 193 13.06 14.13 -29.25
CA VAL A 193 11.93 14.65 -30.05
C VAL A 193 12.01 14.21 -31.51
N ARG A 194 13.20 14.27 -32.12
CA ARG A 194 13.41 13.83 -33.51
C ARG A 194 13.09 12.34 -33.68
N GLN A 195 13.59 11.50 -32.79
CA GLN A 195 13.28 10.06 -32.79
C GLN A 195 11.79 9.77 -32.64
N CYS A 196 11.08 10.52 -31.78
CA CYS A 196 9.62 10.40 -31.65
C CYS A 196 8.89 10.78 -32.94
N ILE A 197 9.30 11.88 -33.61
CA ILE A 197 8.70 12.31 -34.88
C ILE A 197 8.93 11.25 -35.95
N ASP A 198 10.15 10.73 -36.07
CA ASP A 198 10.48 9.69 -37.04
C ASP A 198 9.69 8.40 -36.82
N ALA A 199 9.52 7.99 -35.57
CA ALA A 199 8.73 6.79 -35.21
C ALA A 199 7.24 6.94 -35.50
N LEU A 200 6.66 8.13 -35.34
CA LEU A 200 5.24 8.40 -35.56
C LEU A 200 4.88 8.79 -37.00
N SER A 201 5.86 9.21 -37.81
CA SER A 201 5.65 9.64 -39.18
C SER A 201 4.97 8.61 -40.08
N PRO A 202 5.27 7.29 -40.02
CA PRO A 202 4.56 6.27 -40.79
C PRO A 202 3.08 6.17 -40.39
N VAL A 203 2.79 6.19 -39.06
CA VAL A 203 1.42 6.10 -38.53
C VAL A 203 0.60 7.32 -38.94
N ALA A 204 1.18 8.49 -38.96
CA ALA A 204 0.52 9.72 -39.38
C ALA A 204 0.21 9.73 -40.89
N LYS A 205 1.06 9.08 -41.75
CA LYS A 205 0.84 8.96 -43.18
C LYS A 205 -0.28 7.94 -43.51
N ASP A 206 -0.41 6.89 -42.70
CA ASP A 206 -1.46 5.88 -42.89
C ASP A 206 -2.83 6.35 -42.40
N ALA A 207 -2.92 7.44 -41.67
CA ALA A 207 -4.16 8.03 -41.16
C ALA A 207 -4.82 9.06 -42.09
N HIS A 208 -4.18 9.36 -43.23
CA HIS A 208 -4.68 10.20 -44.31
C HIS A 208 -4.93 9.40 -45.56
#